data_d218d0b946fa4a331212647fc8364ba4
#
_entry.id   d218d0b946fa4a331212647fc8364ba4
#
_cell.length_a   1.000
_cell.length_b   1.000
_cell.length_c   1.000
_cell.angle_alpha   90.00
_cell.angle_beta   90.00
_cell.angle_gamma   90.00
#
_symmetry.space_group_name_H-M   'P 1'
#
loop_
_entity.id
_entity.type
_entity.pdbx_description
1 polymer ?
#
loop_
_entity_poly.entity_id
_entity_poly.type
_entity_poly.pdbx_seq_one_letter_code
_entity_poly.pdbx_strand_id
1 'polypeptide(L)'
;MEIIRGRVWKYGDNVNTDVIFPGKYTYTVSEPAEMPAHALEDLDPSFASGVKPGDIIIAGKNWGCGSSREQAVTCLKEGGLGAIIAESFARIYYRNCLNAALPALICSEAVQTIQDGEQIEIDLDKGEIRTSKGIYTFNPLPEVVREIFDAGGLVAHTKKRLEILD
;
A
#
# COMPACT_ATOMS: atom_id res chain seq x y z
N MET A 1 -6.83 -7.22 -13.86
CA MET A 1 -6.43 -7.37 -12.43
C MET A 1 -7.66 -7.69 -11.58
N GLU A 2 -7.48 -8.38 -10.46
CA GLU A 2 -8.57 -8.67 -9.53
C GLU A 2 -9.07 -7.39 -8.84
N ILE A 3 -10.38 -7.36 -8.50
CA ILE A 3 -10.95 -6.28 -7.69
C ILE A 3 -10.48 -6.45 -6.25
N ILE A 4 -9.91 -5.41 -5.66
CA ILE A 4 -9.49 -5.39 -4.26
C ILE A 4 -10.71 -5.05 -3.41
N ARG A 5 -10.94 -5.83 -2.35
CA ARG A 5 -12.04 -5.62 -1.41
C ARG A 5 -11.54 -5.71 0.01
N GLY A 6 -11.87 -4.74 0.83
CA GLY A 6 -11.45 -4.77 2.22
C GLY A 6 -11.99 -3.61 3.05
N ARG A 7 -11.67 -3.72 4.35
CA ARG A 7 -11.96 -2.68 5.33
C ARG A 7 -10.93 -1.56 5.24
N VAL A 8 -11.39 -0.36 5.49
CA VAL A 8 -10.53 0.84 5.55
C VAL A 8 -9.91 1.01 6.94
N TRP A 9 -8.61 1.29 6.93
CA TRP A 9 -7.83 1.80 8.05
C TRP A 9 -7.43 3.23 7.71
N LYS A 10 -7.92 4.22 8.48
CA LYS A 10 -7.73 5.63 8.15
C LYS A 10 -6.72 6.32 9.05
N TYR A 11 -5.75 6.98 8.43
CA TYR A 11 -4.69 7.73 9.10
C TYR A 11 -4.59 9.16 8.55
N GLY A 12 -3.83 10.01 9.22
CA GLY A 12 -3.66 11.42 8.88
C GLY A 12 -2.51 11.71 7.92
N ASP A 13 -2.02 12.95 8.01
CA ASP A 13 -0.90 13.46 7.21
C ASP A 13 0.46 13.06 7.79
N ASN A 14 1.49 13.10 6.93
CA ASN A 14 2.90 12.98 7.32
C ASN A 14 3.24 11.71 8.11
N VAL A 15 2.60 10.60 7.80
CA VAL A 15 2.99 9.30 8.37
C VAL A 15 4.31 8.87 7.72
N ASN A 16 5.39 8.95 8.49
CA ASN A 16 6.74 8.68 7.98
C ASN A 16 7.09 7.19 8.00
N THR A 17 8.16 6.84 7.31
CA THR A 17 8.62 5.45 7.20
C THR A 17 9.02 4.83 8.53
N ASP A 18 9.53 5.62 9.49
CA ASP A 18 9.86 5.14 10.84
C ASP A 18 8.62 4.82 11.69
N VAL A 19 7.48 5.41 11.34
CA VAL A 19 6.17 5.10 11.96
C VAL A 19 5.53 3.90 11.29
N ILE A 20 5.66 3.78 9.96
CA ILE A 20 5.11 2.62 9.21
C ILE A 20 5.83 1.34 9.63
N PHE A 21 7.16 1.36 9.69
CA PHE A 21 7.99 0.27 10.22
C PHE A 21 9.04 0.84 11.16
N PRO A 22 8.90 0.63 12.49
CA PRO A 22 9.75 1.30 13.48
C PRO A 22 11.24 1.07 13.25
N GLY A 23 12.01 2.15 13.30
CA GLY A 23 13.44 2.14 13.01
C GLY A 23 14.26 1.19 13.88
N LYS A 24 13.80 0.92 15.11
CA LYS A 24 14.42 -0.06 16.02
C LYS A 24 14.51 -1.47 15.46
N TYR A 25 13.65 -1.82 14.50
CA TYR A 25 13.64 -3.15 13.87
C TYR A 25 14.45 -3.23 12.56
N THR A 26 15.03 -2.13 12.11
CA THR A 26 15.73 -2.06 10.80
C THR A 26 16.81 -3.12 10.65
N TYR A 27 17.54 -3.41 11.72
CA TYR A 27 18.67 -4.36 11.70
C TYR A 27 18.40 -5.67 12.44
N THR A 28 17.25 -5.80 13.10
CA THR A 28 16.90 -6.97 13.92
C THR A 28 15.82 -7.84 13.29
N VAL A 29 15.01 -7.28 12.40
CA VAL A 29 13.95 -7.99 11.67
C VAL A 29 14.28 -7.93 10.19
N SER A 30 14.85 -9.00 9.64
CA SER A 30 15.28 -9.09 8.24
C SER A 30 14.34 -9.92 7.38
N GLU A 31 13.65 -10.90 7.99
CA GLU A 31 12.74 -11.77 7.25
C GLU A 31 11.42 -11.07 6.92
N PRO A 32 11.04 -10.99 5.62
CA PRO A 32 9.81 -10.33 5.21
C PRO A 32 8.56 -10.82 5.96
N ALA A 33 8.46 -12.10 6.25
CA ALA A 33 7.33 -12.70 6.94
C ALA A 33 7.18 -12.26 8.41
N GLU A 34 8.24 -11.73 9.03
CA GLU A 34 8.23 -11.23 10.41
C GLU A 34 7.86 -9.74 10.49
N MET A 35 8.03 -8.99 9.40
CA MET A 35 7.83 -7.54 9.37
C MET A 35 6.38 -7.10 9.66
N PRO A 36 5.32 -7.81 9.21
CA PRO A 36 3.94 -7.40 9.47
C PRO A 36 3.58 -7.25 10.95
N ALA A 37 4.20 -8.02 11.82
CA ALA A 37 3.95 -7.96 13.27
C ALA A 37 4.28 -6.58 13.88
N HIS A 38 5.10 -5.79 13.21
CA HIS A 38 5.57 -4.48 13.66
C HIS A 38 5.01 -3.30 12.85
N ALA A 39 4.16 -3.58 11.86
CA ALA A 39 3.57 -2.55 11.01
C ALA A 39 2.72 -1.58 11.85
N LEU A 40 3.03 -0.29 11.74
CA LEU A 40 2.32 0.82 12.40
C LEU A 40 2.22 0.72 13.93
N GLU A 41 3.03 -0.09 14.61
CA GLU A 41 2.85 -0.39 16.03
C GLU A 41 2.88 0.85 16.94
N ASP A 42 3.67 1.87 16.57
CA ASP A 42 3.77 3.11 17.34
C ASP A 42 2.62 4.10 17.04
N LEU A 43 1.91 3.93 15.93
CA LEU A 43 0.78 4.77 15.54
C LEU A 43 -0.58 4.14 15.90
N ASP A 44 -0.71 2.86 15.62
CA ASP A 44 -1.94 2.09 15.82
C ASP A 44 -1.58 0.65 16.22
N PRO A 45 -1.47 0.37 17.52
CA PRO A 45 -1.13 -0.96 18.00
C PRO A 45 -2.11 -2.07 17.58
N SER A 46 -3.33 -1.70 17.17
CA SER A 46 -4.35 -2.66 16.74
C SER A 46 -4.20 -3.08 15.27
N PHE A 47 -3.41 -2.35 14.46
CA PHE A 47 -3.29 -2.60 13.03
C PHE A 47 -2.71 -3.97 12.72
N ALA A 48 -1.53 -4.27 13.23
CA ALA A 48 -0.80 -5.51 12.89
C ALA A 48 -1.59 -6.79 13.20
N SER A 49 -2.35 -6.79 14.29
CA SER A 49 -3.19 -7.93 14.70
C SER A 49 -4.58 -7.93 14.05
N GLY A 50 -5.04 -6.79 13.56
CA GLY A 50 -6.40 -6.61 13.04
C GLY A 50 -6.51 -6.57 11.52
N VAL A 51 -5.43 -6.28 10.81
CA VAL A 51 -5.42 -6.20 9.35
C VAL A 51 -5.70 -7.57 8.73
N LYS A 52 -6.54 -7.57 7.68
CA LYS A 52 -6.89 -8.77 6.92
C LYS A 52 -6.46 -8.63 5.47
N PRO A 53 -6.23 -9.76 4.77
CA PRO A 53 -5.94 -9.72 3.34
C PRO A 53 -6.98 -8.93 2.56
N GLY A 54 -6.50 -7.97 1.76
CA GLY A 54 -7.34 -7.07 0.97
C GLY A 54 -7.72 -5.76 1.66
N ASP A 55 -7.45 -5.59 2.96
CA ASP A 55 -7.70 -4.33 3.66
C ASP A 55 -6.95 -3.16 3.02
N ILE A 56 -7.46 -1.95 3.20
CA ILE A 56 -7.00 -0.75 2.51
C ILE A 56 -6.65 0.31 3.55
N ILE A 57 -5.48 0.93 3.39
CA ILE A 57 -5.13 2.15 4.12
C ILE A 57 -5.63 3.36 3.34
N ILE A 58 -6.29 4.30 4.04
CA ILE A 58 -6.58 5.65 3.55
C ILE A 58 -5.82 6.64 4.41
N ALA A 59 -5.04 7.52 3.79
CA ALA A 59 -4.20 8.48 4.49
C ALA A 59 -4.29 9.88 3.87
N GLY A 60 -3.83 10.86 4.60
CA GLY A 60 -3.77 12.24 4.14
C GLY A 60 -2.59 12.52 3.22
N LYS A 61 -1.93 13.66 3.44
CA LYS A 61 -0.80 14.12 2.63
C LYS A 61 0.51 13.49 3.06
N ASN A 62 1.41 13.33 2.07
CA ASN A 62 2.81 12.99 2.28
C ASN A 62 3.03 11.66 3.02
N TRP A 63 2.25 10.64 2.67
CA TRP A 63 2.43 9.28 3.21
C TRP A 63 3.79 8.72 2.81
N GLY A 64 4.49 8.10 3.78
CA GLY A 64 5.80 7.49 3.54
C GLY A 64 6.96 8.49 3.50
N CYS A 65 6.79 9.70 4.05
CA CYS A 65 7.87 10.68 4.19
C CYS A 65 9.01 10.16 5.08
N GLY A 66 10.13 10.87 5.08
CA GLY A 66 11.33 10.46 5.83
C GLY A 66 12.27 9.59 5.03
N SER A 67 13.05 8.74 5.71
CA SER A 67 14.08 7.92 5.09
C SER A 67 13.51 6.88 4.12
N SER A 68 14.25 6.63 3.02
CA SER A 68 13.88 5.56 2.08
C SER A 68 14.17 4.19 2.71
N ARG A 69 13.11 3.43 2.99
CA ARG A 69 13.22 2.07 3.53
C ARG A 69 12.18 1.15 2.90
N GLU A 70 12.64 0.11 2.25
CA GLU A 70 11.77 -0.90 1.62
C GLU A 70 10.91 -1.64 2.66
N GLN A 71 11.42 -1.82 3.87
CA GLN A 71 10.71 -2.47 4.97
C GLN A 71 9.36 -1.80 5.30
N ALA A 72 9.27 -0.47 5.12
CA ALA A 72 8.02 0.27 5.31
C ALA A 72 6.95 -0.04 4.25
N VAL A 73 7.31 -0.64 3.14
CA VAL A 73 6.38 -1.19 2.16
C VAL A 73 6.16 -2.68 2.40
N THR A 74 7.25 -3.41 2.62
CA THR A 74 7.22 -4.87 2.82
C THR A 74 6.34 -5.26 3.99
N CYS A 75 6.42 -4.56 5.13
CA CYS A 75 5.59 -4.88 6.31
C CYS A 75 4.09 -4.79 6.03
N LEU A 76 3.66 -3.86 5.21
CA LEU A 76 2.25 -3.71 4.82
C LEU A 76 1.84 -4.75 3.78
N LYS A 77 2.67 -4.96 2.75
CA LYS A 77 2.39 -5.92 1.69
C LYS A 77 2.32 -7.35 2.23
N GLU A 78 3.33 -7.77 2.99
CA GLU A 78 3.37 -9.12 3.57
C GLU A 78 2.26 -9.31 4.63
N GLY A 79 1.79 -8.23 5.23
CA GLY A 79 0.60 -8.22 6.09
C GLY A 79 -0.73 -8.41 5.36
N GLY A 80 -0.69 -8.47 4.03
CA GLY A 80 -1.86 -8.69 3.19
C GLY A 80 -2.60 -7.43 2.78
N LEU A 81 -2.03 -6.24 3.02
CA LEU A 81 -2.66 -4.97 2.61
C LEU A 81 -2.92 -4.97 1.10
N GLY A 82 -4.15 -4.64 0.70
CA GLY A 82 -4.57 -4.63 -0.70
C GLY A 82 -4.15 -3.36 -1.44
N ALA A 83 -4.22 -2.20 -0.80
CA ALA A 83 -3.87 -0.91 -1.41
C ALA A 83 -3.67 0.19 -0.36
N ILE A 84 -3.01 1.27 -0.77
CA ILE A 84 -2.96 2.53 -0.03
C ILE A 84 -3.57 3.62 -0.92
N ILE A 85 -4.54 4.37 -0.38
CA ILE A 85 -5.12 5.55 -1.01
C ILE A 85 -4.68 6.76 -0.18
N ALA A 86 -4.10 7.77 -0.81
CA ALA A 86 -3.67 8.98 -0.11
C ALA A 86 -3.95 10.25 -0.93
N GLU A 87 -3.90 11.42 -0.27
CA GLU A 87 -3.90 12.70 -0.98
C GLU A 87 -2.58 12.91 -1.72
N SER A 88 -1.47 12.48 -1.11
CA SER A 88 -0.15 12.46 -1.75
C SER A 88 0.79 11.47 -1.04
N PHE A 89 1.84 11.08 -1.74
CA PHE A 89 2.91 10.20 -1.25
C PHE A 89 4.26 10.89 -1.33
N ALA A 90 5.17 10.53 -0.43
CA ALA A 90 6.58 10.80 -0.64
C ALA A 90 7.06 10.04 -1.89
N ARG A 91 7.83 10.69 -2.73
CA ARG A 91 8.20 10.22 -4.07
C ARG A 91 8.88 8.84 -4.07
N ILE A 92 9.82 8.63 -3.17
CA ILE A 92 10.57 7.37 -3.09
C ILE A 92 9.65 6.25 -2.56
N TYR A 93 8.83 6.54 -1.55
CA TYR A 93 7.87 5.58 -1.01
C TYR A 93 6.87 5.10 -2.06
N TYR A 94 6.32 6.03 -2.85
CA TYR A 94 5.44 5.72 -3.98
C TYR A 94 6.10 4.75 -4.96
N ARG A 95 7.35 5.02 -5.35
CA ARG A 95 8.12 4.12 -6.22
C ARG A 95 8.32 2.74 -5.60
N ASN A 96 8.65 2.67 -4.32
CA ASN A 96 8.83 1.41 -3.61
C ASN A 96 7.53 0.60 -3.58
N CYS A 97 6.37 1.24 -3.41
CA CYS A 97 5.07 0.58 -3.52
C CYS A 97 4.87 -0.05 -4.90
N LEU A 98 5.09 0.72 -5.98
CA LEU A 98 4.95 0.21 -7.34
C LEU A 98 5.92 -0.94 -7.62
N ASN A 99 7.17 -0.81 -7.19
CA ASN A 99 8.18 -1.86 -7.36
C ASN A 99 7.82 -3.16 -6.63
N ALA A 100 7.16 -3.03 -5.48
CA ALA A 100 6.70 -4.16 -4.69
C ALA A 100 5.32 -4.71 -5.12
N ALA A 101 4.70 -4.14 -6.15
CA ALA A 101 3.33 -4.43 -6.56
C ALA A 101 2.29 -4.20 -5.44
N LEU A 102 2.49 -3.17 -4.62
CA LEU A 102 1.49 -2.67 -3.69
C LEU A 102 0.81 -1.44 -4.32
N PRO A 103 -0.48 -1.48 -4.65
CA PRO A 103 -1.19 -0.35 -5.23
C PRO A 103 -1.14 0.88 -4.32
N ALA A 104 -0.59 1.98 -4.84
CA ALA A 104 -0.55 3.29 -4.20
C ALA A 104 -1.33 4.27 -5.09
N LEU A 105 -2.48 4.73 -4.60
CA LEU A 105 -3.45 5.47 -5.39
C LEU A 105 -3.63 6.89 -4.84
N ILE A 106 -3.68 7.88 -5.72
CA ILE A 106 -3.94 9.27 -5.33
C ILE A 106 -5.39 9.60 -5.64
N CYS A 107 -6.18 9.89 -4.58
CA CYS A 107 -7.58 10.28 -4.72
C CYS A 107 -8.02 11.11 -3.51
N SER A 108 -7.85 12.44 -3.58
CA SER A 108 -8.19 13.35 -2.48
C SER A 108 -9.65 13.28 -2.07
N GLU A 109 -10.56 13.13 -3.04
CA GLU A 109 -12.00 13.04 -2.77
C GLU A 109 -12.35 11.80 -1.93
N ALA A 110 -11.77 10.65 -2.26
CA ALA A 110 -11.94 9.43 -1.48
C ALA A 110 -11.38 9.59 -0.05
N VAL A 111 -10.20 10.21 0.08
CA VAL A 111 -9.58 10.47 1.39
C VAL A 111 -10.47 11.34 2.28
N GLN A 112 -11.10 12.36 1.73
CA GLN A 112 -11.95 13.30 2.49
C GLN A 112 -13.28 12.67 2.89
N THR A 113 -13.81 11.72 2.12
CA THR A 113 -15.18 11.21 2.26
C THR A 113 -15.26 9.86 2.98
N ILE A 114 -14.35 8.94 2.68
CA ILE A 114 -14.38 7.58 3.24
C ILE A 114 -13.90 7.59 4.69
N GLN A 115 -14.63 6.88 5.55
CA GLN A 115 -14.34 6.83 6.98
C GLN A 115 -13.60 5.54 7.37
N ASP A 116 -12.94 5.57 8.53
CA ASP A 116 -12.33 4.38 9.11
C ASP A 116 -13.37 3.27 9.30
N GLY A 117 -12.99 2.05 9.00
CA GLY A 117 -13.85 0.87 9.16
C GLY A 117 -14.84 0.62 8.01
N GLU A 118 -15.00 1.54 7.05
CA GLU A 118 -15.86 1.28 5.89
C GLU A 118 -15.33 0.12 5.04
N GLN A 119 -16.25 -0.59 4.38
CA GLN A 119 -15.91 -1.59 3.37
C GLN A 119 -15.95 -0.93 2.00
N ILE A 120 -14.88 -1.10 1.23
CA ILE A 120 -14.77 -0.54 -0.12
C ILE A 120 -14.24 -1.56 -1.12
N GLU A 121 -14.45 -1.26 -2.39
CA GLU A 121 -13.89 -2.02 -3.51
C GLU A 121 -13.06 -1.09 -4.40
N ILE A 122 -11.93 -1.59 -4.89
CA ILE A 122 -11.06 -0.87 -5.83
C ILE A 122 -10.95 -1.70 -7.11
N ASP A 123 -11.30 -1.08 -8.23
CA ASP A 123 -11.12 -1.62 -9.58
C ASP A 123 -9.94 -0.88 -10.23
N LEU A 124 -8.78 -1.52 -10.22
CA LEU A 124 -7.54 -0.94 -10.77
C LEU A 124 -7.58 -0.76 -12.28
N ASP A 125 -8.34 -1.59 -12.99
CA ASP A 125 -8.44 -1.52 -14.46
C ASP A 125 -9.32 -0.34 -14.89
N LYS A 126 -10.39 -0.08 -14.13
CA LYS A 126 -11.30 1.05 -14.40
C LYS A 126 -10.87 2.36 -13.75
N GLY A 127 -9.98 2.32 -12.76
CA GLY A 127 -9.62 3.48 -11.96
C GLY A 127 -10.75 3.94 -11.05
N GLU A 128 -11.49 3.00 -10.44
CA GLU A 128 -12.66 3.27 -9.61
C GLU A 128 -12.48 2.76 -8.18
N ILE A 129 -12.93 3.57 -7.22
CA ILE A 129 -13.11 3.21 -5.82
C ILE A 129 -14.61 3.25 -5.54
N ARG A 130 -15.19 2.11 -5.19
CA ARG A 130 -16.62 1.95 -4.94
C ARG A 130 -16.89 1.83 -3.45
N THR A 131 -17.85 2.61 -2.98
CA THR A 131 -18.30 2.63 -1.60
C THR A 131 -19.82 2.57 -1.54
N SER A 132 -20.40 2.41 -0.36
CA SER A 132 -21.85 2.51 -0.16
C SER A 132 -22.41 3.91 -0.48
N LYS A 133 -21.56 4.94 -0.52
CA LYS A 133 -21.95 6.35 -0.74
C LYS A 133 -21.76 6.81 -2.18
N GLY A 134 -21.01 6.08 -3.00
CA GLY A 134 -20.72 6.46 -4.38
C GLY A 134 -19.43 5.87 -4.92
N ILE A 135 -19.06 6.37 -6.09
CA ILE A 135 -17.86 5.95 -6.82
C ILE A 135 -16.93 7.16 -6.92
N TYR A 136 -15.67 6.96 -6.55
CA TYR A 136 -14.58 7.91 -6.74
C TYR A 136 -13.63 7.40 -7.80
N THR A 137 -13.01 8.29 -8.55
CA THR A 137 -12.12 7.92 -9.64
C THR A 137 -10.70 8.38 -9.38
N PHE A 138 -9.74 7.58 -9.84
CA PHE A 138 -8.33 7.90 -9.86
C PHE A 138 -7.75 7.60 -11.25
N ASN A 139 -6.57 8.15 -11.55
CA ASN A 139 -5.91 7.87 -12.83
C ASN A 139 -5.55 6.39 -12.92
N PRO A 140 -6.04 5.66 -13.94
CA PRO A 140 -5.70 4.25 -14.12
C PRO A 140 -4.18 4.04 -14.18
N LEU A 141 -3.74 2.90 -13.69
CA LEU A 141 -2.32 2.56 -13.72
C LEU A 141 -1.83 2.43 -15.17
N PRO A 142 -0.67 2.99 -15.51
CA PRO A 142 -0.04 2.78 -16.82
C PRO A 142 0.17 1.29 -17.10
N GLU A 143 0.17 0.90 -18.37
CA GLU A 143 0.31 -0.49 -18.79
C GLU A 143 1.55 -1.17 -18.19
N VAL A 144 2.70 -0.49 -18.24
CA VAL A 144 3.95 -1.01 -17.66
C VAL A 144 3.83 -1.30 -16.16
N VAL A 145 3.07 -0.49 -15.42
CA VAL A 145 2.84 -0.71 -13.99
C VAL A 145 1.93 -1.92 -13.76
N ARG A 146 0.93 -2.11 -14.62
CA ARG A 146 0.07 -3.31 -14.58
C ARG A 146 0.86 -4.57 -14.84
N GLU A 147 1.77 -4.57 -15.81
CA GLU A 147 2.67 -5.70 -16.07
C GLU A 147 3.55 -6.04 -14.85
N ILE A 148 4.06 -5.02 -14.15
CA ILE A 148 4.83 -5.20 -12.92
C ILE A 148 3.96 -5.83 -11.83
N PHE A 149 2.72 -5.40 -11.68
CA PHE A 149 1.78 -5.93 -10.69
C PHE A 149 1.39 -7.37 -11.00
N ASP A 150 1.08 -7.67 -12.27
CA ASP A 150 0.76 -9.03 -12.73
C ASP A 150 1.93 -10.01 -12.55
N ALA A 151 3.16 -9.50 -12.59
CA ALA A 151 4.36 -10.30 -12.32
C ALA A 151 4.65 -10.47 -10.81
N GLY A 152 3.96 -9.73 -9.92
CA GLY A 152 4.20 -9.74 -8.48
C GLY A 152 5.30 -8.79 -8.00
N GLY A 153 5.76 -7.87 -8.86
CA GLY A 153 6.74 -6.84 -8.54
C GLY A 153 7.80 -6.67 -9.62
N LEU A 154 8.59 -5.60 -9.49
CA LEU A 154 9.58 -5.21 -10.50
C LEU A 154 10.67 -6.29 -10.71
N VAL A 155 11.14 -6.91 -9.64
CA VAL A 155 12.19 -7.95 -9.72
C VAL A 155 11.66 -9.15 -10.51
N ALA A 156 10.47 -9.65 -10.20
CA ALA A 156 9.84 -10.76 -10.90
C ALA A 156 9.55 -10.40 -12.37
N HIS A 157 9.05 -9.19 -12.62
CA HIS A 157 8.83 -8.67 -13.97
C HIS A 157 10.13 -8.63 -14.79
N THR A 158 11.22 -8.13 -14.18
CA THR A 158 12.53 -8.03 -14.85
C THR A 158 13.11 -9.42 -15.16
N LYS A 159 13.06 -10.34 -14.20
CA LYS A 159 13.49 -11.73 -14.41
C LYS A 159 12.77 -12.37 -15.59
N LYS A 160 11.44 -12.27 -15.61
CA LYS A 160 10.60 -12.79 -16.70
C LYS A 160 10.98 -12.19 -18.06
N ARG A 161 11.22 -10.87 -18.09
CA ARG A 161 11.56 -10.14 -19.33
C ARG A 161 12.94 -10.50 -19.86
N LEU A 162 13.90 -10.81 -18.98
CA LEU A 162 15.25 -11.23 -19.34
C LEU A 162 15.37 -12.75 -19.54
N GLU A 163 14.26 -13.49 -19.47
CA GLU A 163 14.25 -14.96 -19.56
C GLU A 163 15.15 -15.65 -18.52
N ILE A 164 15.36 -14.97 -17.40
CA ILE A 164 16.07 -15.54 -16.25
C ILE A 164 15.10 -16.43 -15.50
N LEU A 165 15.23 -17.72 -15.72
CA LEU A 165 14.47 -18.75 -14.98
C LEU A 165 15.18 -19.03 -13.66
N ASP A 166 14.42 -19.11 -12.58
CA ASP A 166 14.91 -19.58 -11.27
C ASP A 166 15.13 -21.09 -11.29
#